data_6070b87db5acc0895cc827d3bba74a4e
#
_entry.id   6070b87db5acc0895cc827d3bba74a4e
#
_cell.length_a   1.000
_cell.length_b   1.000
_cell.length_c   1.000
_cell.angle_alpha   90.00
_cell.angle_beta   90.00
_cell.angle_gamma   90.00
#
_symmetry.space_group_name_H-M   'P 1'
#
loop_
_entity.id
_entity.type
_entity.pdbx_description
1 polymer ?
#
loop_
_entity_poly.entity_id
_entity_poly.type
_entity_poly.pdbx_seq_one_letter_code
_entity_poly.pdbx_strand_id
1 'polypeptide(L)'
;MNAFMVTVERAVRPVQAGPKKLLRMREELLAHLTAIYEEELARLEDETAARAEAIQRFGDPETLTLELQQSVEWRDRMDARLNRMYGWRPGESAIRYSARVALLPAVVIVPWLLLALVIAGLRRPHDGTVPSTAAILRLFGGVMVFTPLIVFLLSLLTIRIRDAMFGAFGTTKSWRRVAALAGLSVLALPLLGSLFFQFSLGNLDVIADQVATPTSLVASAVGYLVVPVYLVCFAWKAGPGQIRYVEWASLDIGA
;
A
#
# COMPACT_ATOMS: atom_id res chain seq x y z
N MET A 1 15.75 21.38 17.88
CA MET A 1 15.43 20.46 16.76
C MET A 1 13.94 20.40 16.45
N ASN A 2 13.04 20.24 17.42
CA ASN A 2 11.58 20.22 17.17
C ASN A 2 11.02 21.45 16.44
N ALA A 3 11.49 22.66 16.75
CA ALA A 3 10.98 23.88 16.10
C ALA A 3 11.23 23.89 14.57
N PHE A 4 12.41 23.45 14.13
CA PHE A 4 12.75 23.37 12.70
C PHE A 4 11.90 22.34 11.98
N MET A 5 11.69 21.18 12.60
CA MET A 5 10.81 20.16 12.03
C MET A 5 9.36 20.66 11.88
N VAL A 6 8.85 21.43 12.85
CA VAL A 6 7.52 22.03 12.77
C VAL A 6 7.43 23.05 11.63
N THR A 7 8.45 23.92 11.46
CA THR A 7 8.50 24.89 10.35
C THR A 7 8.51 24.20 8.99
N VAL A 8 9.37 23.19 8.82
CA VAL A 8 9.43 22.38 7.59
C VAL A 8 8.12 21.64 7.34
N GLU A 9 7.52 21.06 8.38
CA GLU A 9 6.26 20.32 8.24
C GLU A 9 5.10 21.23 7.81
N ARG A 10 5.05 22.47 8.28
CA ARG A 10 4.06 23.47 7.81
C ARG A 10 4.15 23.71 6.32
N ALA A 11 5.36 23.78 5.75
CA ALA A 11 5.57 23.98 4.32
C ALA A 11 5.29 22.71 3.49
N VAL A 12 5.63 21.52 4.01
CA VAL A 12 5.57 20.27 3.23
C VAL A 12 4.23 19.53 3.34
N ARG A 13 3.55 19.61 4.50
CA ARG A 13 2.29 18.84 4.75
C ARG A 13 1.20 19.13 3.72
N PRO A 14 0.97 20.37 3.23
CA PRO A 14 -0.06 20.65 2.23
C PRO A 14 0.31 20.17 0.82
N VAL A 15 1.58 19.87 0.53
CA VAL A 15 2.06 19.50 -0.81
C VAL A 15 1.47 18.14 -1.24
N GLN A 16 0.90 18.11 -2.44
CA GLN A 16 0.31 16.90 -3.01
C GLN A 16 1.37 16.10 -3.78
N ALA A 17 2.14 15.30 -3.05
CA ALA A 17 3.15 14.41 -3.62
C ALA A 17 3.11 13.03 -2.96
N GLY A 18 3.77 12.05 -3.58
CA GLY A 18 3.92 10.71 -3.03
C GLY A 18 4.73 10.70 -1.73
N PRO A 19 4.53 9.70 -0.84
CA PRO A 19 5.16 9.68 0.49
C PRO A 19 6.69 9.77 0.44
N LYS A 20 7.32 9.13 -0.55
CA LYS A 20 8.78 9.18 -0.74
C LYS A 20 9.27 10.58 -1.10
N LYS A 21 8.55 11.27 -1.98
CA LYS A 21 8.88 12.64 -2.38
C LYS A 21 8.71 13.59 -1.22
N LEU A 22 7.61 13.48 -0.47
CA LEU A 22 7.37 14.29 0.73
C LEU A 22 8.47 14.08 1.79
N LEU A 23 8.88 12.84 2.03
CA LEU A 23 9.96 12.55 2.98
C LEU A 23 11.27 13.20 2.53
N ARG A 24 11.62 13.08 1.26
CA ARG A 24 12.81 13.70 0.69
C ARG A 24 12.78 15.22 0.81
N MET A 25 11.64 15.87 0.50
CA MET A 25 11.47 17.32 0.67
C MET A 25 11.69 17.74 2.12
N ARG A 26 11.17 16.97 3.09
CA ARG A 26 11.37 17.24 4.53
C ARG A 26 12.85 17.16 4.91
N GLU A 27 13.54 16.13 4.47
CA GLU A 27 14.97 15.93 4.76
C GLU A 27 15.82 17.02 4.12
N GLU A 28 15.55 17.41 2.88
CA GLU A 28 16.25 18.48 2.16
C GLU A 28 16.03 19.85 2.81
N LEU A 29 14.77 20.18 3.14
CA LEU A 29 14.45 21.47 3.77
C LEU A 29 14.97 21.54 5.21
N LEU A 30 14.92 20.44 5.96
CA LEU A 30 15.48 20.41 7.32
C LEU A 30 17.00 20.60 7.29
N ALA A 31 17.69 19.94 6.35
CA ALA A 31 19.13 20.13 6.17
C ALA A 31 19.47 21.58 5.81
N HIS A 32 18.69 22.20 4.90
CA HIS A 32 18.88 23.60 4.52
C HIS A 32 18.66 24.55 5.70
N LEU A 33 17.56 24.40 6.44
CA LEU A 33 17.27 25.22 7.62
C LEU A 33 18.33 25.06 8.71
N THR A 34 18.86 23.82 8.89
CA THR A 34 19.95 23.56 9.83
C THR A 34 21.24 24.28 9.40
N ALA A 35 21.57 24.27 8.11
CA ALA A 35 22.74 25.00 7.60
C ALA A 35 22.63 26.51 7.80
N ILE A 36 21.44 27.09 7.54
CA ILE A 36 21.19 28.53 7.85
C ILE A 36 21.38 28.79 9.34
N TYR A 37 20.85 27.92 10.21
CA TYR A 37 21.01 28.09 11.66
C TYR A 37 22.46 28.02 12.10
N GLU A 38 23.29 27.13 11.57
CA GLU A 38 24.70 27.03 11.88
C GLU A 38 25.47 28.29 11.46
N GLU A 39 25.14 28.85 10.29
CA GLU A 39 25.69 30.14 9.81
C GLU A 39 25.31 31.27 10.74
N GLU A 40 24.04 31.39 11.14
CA GLU A 40 23.58 32.44 12.04
C GLU A 40 24.13 32.29 13.47
N LEU A 41 24.27 31.06 13.94
CA LEU A 41 24.87 30.80 15.25
C LEU A 41 26.33 31.21 15.30
N ALA A 42 27.09 30.97 14.23
CA ALA A 42 28.47 31.43 14.13
C ALA A 42 28.59 32.98 14.06
N ARG A 43 27.55 33.65 13.55
CA ARG A 43 27.52 35.14 13.43
C ARG A 43 27.06 35.82 14.71
N LEU A 44 26.03 35.26 15.39
CA LEU A 44 25.34 35.93 16.51
C LEU A 44 25.81 35.46 17.88
N GLU A 45 26.45 34.30 17.97
CA GLU A 45 26.90 33.62 19.21
C GLU A 45 25.76 33.40 20.25
N ASP A 46 24.49 33.61 19.85
CA ASP A 46 23.28 33.43 20.65
C ASP A 46 22.33 32.43 19.95
N GLU A 47 22.07 31.28 20.59
CA GLU A 47 21.22 30.22 20.05
C GLU A 47 19.78 30.65 19.79
N THR A 48 19.24 31.53 20.66
CA THR A 48 17.85 32.01 20.54
C THR A 48 17.69 32.97 19.40
N ALA A 49 18.61 33.93 19.28
CA ALA A 49 18.66 34.90 18.18
C ALA A 49 18.96 34.20 16.85
N ALA A 50 19.92 33.28 16.81
CA ALA A 50 20.27 32.52 15.62
C ALA A 50 19.10 31.67 15.12
N ARG A 51 18.32 31.04 16.04
CA ARG A 51 17.14 30.27 15.68
C ARG A 51 16.03 31.13 15.08
N ALA A 52 15.77 32.30 15.69
CA ALA A 52 14.75 33.22 15.18
C ALA A 52 15.12 33.73 13.78
N GLU A 53 16.37 34.12 13.60
CA GLU A 53 16.89 34.62 12.32
C GLU A 53 16.89 33.54 11.25
N ALA A 54 17.27 32.29 11.61
CA ALA A 54 17.24 31.18 10.67
C ALA A 54 15.82 30.91 10.17
N ILE A 55 14.81 30.91 11.03
CA ILE A 55 13.42 30.75 10.65
C ILE A 55 12.96 31.91 9.75
N GLN A 56 13.36 33.14 10.06
CA GLN A 56 13.03 34.30 9.24
C GLN A 56 13.65 34.21 7.85
N ARG A 57 14.95 33.86 7.75
CA ARG A 57 15.65 33.65 6.46
C ARG A 57 15.13 32.46 5.66
N PHE A 58 14.61 31.44 6.31
CA PHE A 58 14.02 30.29 5.65
C PHE A 58 12.79 30.66 4.82
N GLY A 59 12.09 31.71 5.22
CA GLY A 59 10.96 32.27 4.50
C GLY A 59 9.59 31.79 5.00
N ASP A 60 8.57 32.29 4.31
CA ASP A 60 7.17 31.97 4.64
C ASP A 60 6.78 30.57 4.18
N PRO A 61 6.24 29.72 5.08
CA PRO A 61 5.83 28.35 4.75
C PRO A 61 4.79 28.26 3.62
N GLU A 62 3.89 29.25 3.47
CA GLU A 62 2.87 29.24 2.42
C GLU A 62 3.50 29.43 1.04
N THR A 63 4.42 30.39 0.91
CA THR A 63 5.16 30.62 -0.32
C THR A 63 5.98 29.39 -0.71
N LEU A 64 6.70 28.80 0.25
CA LEU A 64 7.44 27.56 0.04
C LEU A 64 6.53 26.39 -0.39
N THR A 65 5.34 26.29 0.19
CA THR A 65 4.36 25.26 -0.24
C THR A 65 4.00 25.40 -1.72
N LEU A 66 3.78 26.63 -2.20
CA LEU A 66 3.45 26.88 -3.61
C LEU A 66 4.61 26.50 -4.54
N GLU A 67 5.84 26.89 -4.19
CA GLU A 67 7.04 26.54 -4.96
C GLU A 67 7.27 25.02 -4.99
N LEU A 68 7.17 24.37 -3.85
CA LEU A 68 7.28 22.92 -3.74
C LEU A 68 6.20 22.21 -4.58
N GLN A 69 4.95 22.70 -4.54
CA GLN A 69 3.86 22.12 -5.33
C GLN A 69 4.08 22.26 -6.84
N GLN A 70 4.69 23.36 -7.29
CA GLN A 70 5.06 23.56 -8.70
C GLN A 70 6.15 22.57 -9.14
N SER A 71 7.08 22.23 -8.26
CA SER A 71 8.16 21.27 -8.52
C SER A 71 7.71 19.81 -8.58
N VAL A 72 6.45 19.51 -8.18
CA VAL A 72 5.93 18.14 -8.15
C VAL A 72 5.52 17.70 -9.55
N GLU A 73 6.17 16.64 -10.06
CA GLU A 73 5.84 16.02 -11.34
C GLU A 73 4.45 15.37 -11.31
N TRP A 74 3.85 15.19 -12.50
CA TRP A 74 2.54 14.55 -12.61
C TRP A 74 2.52 13.11 -12.03
N ARG A 75 3.63 12.37 -12.15
CA ARG A 75 3.79 11.01 -11.58
C ARG A 75 3.67 11.01 -10.06
N ASP A 76 4.35 11.96 -9.40
CA ASP A 76 4.29 12.13 -7.95
C ASP A 76 2.88 12.54 -7.49
N ARG A 77 2.15 13.31 -8.31
CA ARG A 77 0.73 13.66 -8.05
C ARG A 77 -0.18 12.43 -8.18
N MET A 78 0.08 11.56 -9.16
CA MET A 78 -0.63 10.28 -9.28
C MET A 78 -0.35 9.37 -8.08
N ASP A 79 0.91 9.27 -7.67
CA ASP A 79 1.30 8.52 -6.46
C ASP A 79 0.61 9.07 -5.21
N ALA A 80 0.45 10.39 -5.09
CA ALA A 80 -0.30 11.01 -4.00
C ALA A 80 -1.78 10.60 -4.03
N ARG A 81 -2.42 10.57 -5.21
CA ARG A 81 -3.81 10.11 -5.37
C ARG A 81 -3.97 8.64 -5.01
N LEU A 82 -3.08 7.78 -5.53
CA LEU A 82 -3.06 6.36 -5.20
C LEU A 82 -2.84 6.14 -3.71
N ASN A 83 -1.90 6.86 -3.10
CA ASN A 83 -1.67 6.77 -1.66
C ASN A 83 -2.87 7.24 -0.83
N ARG A 84 -3.64 8.22 -1.30
CA ARG A 84 -4.89 8.65 -0.65
C ARG A 84 -5.95 7.54 -0.68
N MET A 85 -5.99 6.75 -1.75
CA MET A 85 -6.91 5.61 -1.89
C MET A 85 -6.44 4.38 -1.12
N TYR A 86 -5.17 4.01 -1.28
CA TYR A 86 -4.58 2.76 -0.78
C TYR A 86 -3.73 2.94 0.48
N GLY A 87 -3.34 4.18 0.82
CA GLY A 87 -2.48 4.46 1.96
C GLY A 87 -3.18 4.21 3.30
N TRP A 88 -2.37 3.92 4.30
CA TRP A 88 -2.81 3.80 5.68
C TRP A 88 -3.25 5.16 6.23
N ARG A 89 -4.37 5.21 6.92
CA ARG A 89 -4.85 6.44 7.57
C ARG A 89 -4.47 6.44 9.04
N PRO A 90 -4.11 7.59 9.62
CA PRO A 90 -3.86 7.69 11.06
C PRO A 90 -5.06 7.15 11.87
N GLY A 91 -4.79 6.30 12.86
CA GLY A 91 -5.83 5.68 13.69
C GLY A 91 -6.64 4.56 13.02
N GLU A 92 -6.36 4.20 11.77
CA GLU A 92 -7.03 3.09 11.09
C GLU A 92 -6.50 1.73 11.60
N SER A 93 -7.39 0.83 12.02
CA SER A 93 -6.99 -0.52 12.39
C SER A 93 -6.62 -1.36 11.16
N ALA A 94 -5.76 -2.39 11.34
CA ALA A 94 -5.35 -3.30 10.28
C ALA A 94 -6.55 -3.93 9.55
N ILE A 95 -7.60 -4.29 10.29
CA ILE A 95 -8.81 -4.88 9.72
C ILE A 95 -9.57 -3.87 8.85
N ARG A 96 -9.76 -2.63 9.34
CA ARG A 96 -10.44 -1.57 8.57
C ARG A 96 -9.69 -1.22 7.30
N TYR A 97 -8.37 -1.09 7.38
CA TYR A 97 -7.53 -0.87 6.22
C TYR A 97 -7.66 -2.00 5.20
N SER A 98 -7.50 -3.27 5.65
CA SER A 98 -7.59 -4.43 4.76
C SER A 98 -8.98 -4.55 4.11
N ALA A 99 -10.06 -4.27 4.84
CA ALA A 99 -11.42 -4.26 4.31
C ALA A 99 -11.61 -3.15 3.24
N ARG A 100 -11.10 -1.94 3.50
CA ARG A 100 -11.16 -0.83 2.54
C ARG A 100 -10.38 -1.14 1.27
N VAL A 101 -9.15 -1.66 1.38
CA VAL A 101 -8.32 -2.03 0.24
C VAL A 101 -8.94 -3.18 -0.54
N ALA A 102 -9.59 -4.13 0.12
CA ALA A 102 -10.27 -5.26 -0.51
C ALA A 102 -11.49 -4.86 -1.37
N LEU A 103 -12.15 -3.75 -1.03
CA LEU A 103 -13.30 -3.26 -1.81
C LEU A 103 -12.88 -2.50 -3.08
N LEU A 104 -11.67 -1.94 -3.12
CA LEU A 104 -11.22 -1.16 -4.27
C LEU A 104 -11.15 -1.96 -5.59
N PRO A 105 -10.64 -3.21 -5.63
CA PRO A 105 -10.68 -4.03 -6.85
C PRO A 105 -12.10 -4.26 -7.37
N ALA A 106 -13.09 -4.37 -6.50
CA ALA A 106 -14.48 -4.57 -6.91
C ALA A 106 -14.98 -3.40 -7.78
N VAL A 107 -14.61 -2.16 -7.46
CA VAL A 107 -14.97 -0.95 -8.23
C VAL A 107 -14.42 -1.03 -9.67
N VAL A 108 -13.27 -1.67 -9.87
CA VAL A 108 -12.66 -1.83 -11.20
C VAL A 108 -13.20 -3.08 -11.89
N ILE A 109 -13.32 -4.19 -11.17
CA ILE A 109 -13.69 -5.50 -11.74
C ILE A 109 -15.16 -5.52 -12.16
N VAL A 110 -16.07 -4.90 -11.41
CA VAL A 110 -17.52 -4.90 -11.73
C VAL A 110 -17.81 -4.32 -13.12
N PRO A 111 -17.34 -3.14 -13.50
CA PRO A 111 -17.57 -2.60 -14.84
C PRO A 111 -17.00 -3.49 -15.95
N TRP A 112 -15.79 -4.05 -15.75
CA TRP A 112 -15.17 -4.96 -16.72
C TRP A 112 -15.96 -6.24 -16.91
N LEU A 113 -16.49 -6.79 -15.83
CA LEU A 113 -17.32 -7.97 -15.88
C LEU A 113 -18.66 -7.68 -16.55
N LEU A 114 -19.31 -6.55 -16.26
CA LEU A 114 -20.53 -6.12 -16.94
C LEU A 114 -20.29 -5.92 -18.44
N LEU A 115 -19.19 -5.29 -18.81
CA LEU A 115 -18.80 -5.13 -20.21
C LEU A 115 -18.59 -6.48 -20.89
N ALA A 116 -17.90 -7.43 -20.24
CA ALA A 116 -17.70 -8.77 -20.78
C ALA A 116 -19.02 -9.52 -20.98
N LEU A 117 -20.00 -9.37 -20.08
CA LEU A 117 -21.35 -9.92 -20.24
C LEU A 117 -22.10 -9.33 -21.44
N VAL A 118 -22.03 -8.01 -21.59
CA VAL A 118 -22.66 -7.34 -22.74
C VAL A 118 -22.05 -7.83 -24.05
N ILE A 119 -20.71 -7.91 -24.13
CA ILE A 119 -20.02 -8.43 -25.32
C ILE A 119 -20.37 -9.89 -25.58
N ALA A 120 -20.41 -10.74 -24.54
CA ALA A 120 -20.81 -12.14 -24.66
C ALA A 120 -22.27 -12.29 -25.14
N GLY A 121 -23.18 -11.44 -24.65
CA GLY A 121 -24.57 -11.41 -25.07
C GLY A 121 -24.79 -10.93 -26.51
N LEU A 122 -23.93 -10.01 -26.98
CA LEU A 122 -23.97 -9.50 -28.37
C LEU A 122 -23.36 -10.48 -29.39
N ARG A 123 -22.37 -11.26 -28.97
CA ARG A 123 -21.78 -12.32 -29.80
C ARG A 123 -22.69 -13.53 -29.76
N ARG A 124 -23.65 -13.64 -30.68
CA ARG A 124 -24.39 -14.88 -30.90
C ARG A 124 -23.43 -15.90 -31.53
N PRO A 125 -23.02 -16.96 -30.81
CA PRO A 125 -22.16 -17.97 -31.42
C PRO A 125 -22.98 -18.77 -32.43
N HIS A 126 -22.42 -18.96 -33.62
CA HIS A 126 -22.99 -19.82 -34.64
C HIS A 126 -22.87 -21.32 -34.29
N ASP A 127 -22.03 -21.68 -33.32
CA ASP A 127 -21.56 -23.06 -33.11
C ASP A 127 -21.97 -23.70 -31.76
N GLY A 128 -23.00 -23.19 -31.09
CA GLY A 128 -23.56 -23.87 -29.90
C GLY A 128 -22.67 -23.99 -28.65
N THR A 129 -21.45 -23.42 -28.67
CA THR A 129 -20.46 -23.51 -27.59
C THR A 129 -20.57 -22.40 -26.55
N VAL A 130 -21.77 -21.85 -26.35
CA VAL A 130 -21.97 -20.78 -25.35
C VAL A 130 -21.91 -21.39 -23.96
N PRO A 131 -21.06 -20.89 -23.05
CA PRO A 131 -21.16 -21.28 -21.65
C PRO A 131 -22.57 -20.93 -21.16
N SER A 132 -23.18 -21.86 -20.43
CA SER A 132 -24.54 -21.67 -19.91
C SER A 132 -24.59 -20.38 -19.05
N THR A 133 -25.70 -19.67 -19.08
CA THR A 133 -25.91 -18.47 -18.25
C THR A 133 -25.58 -18.75 -16.78
N ALA A 134 -25.85 -19.97 -16.31
CA ALA A 134 -25.50 -20.42 -14.97
C ALA A 134 -23.99 -20.49 -14.75
N ALA A 135 -23.19 -20.93 -15.73
CA ALA A 135 -21.73 -20.97 -15.63
C ALA A 135 -21.15 -19.54 -15.57
N ILE A 136 -21.67 -18.64 -16.38
CA ILE A 136 -21.29 -17.23 -16.37
C ILE A 136 -21.61 -16.60 -15.00
N LEU A 137 -22.80 -16.80 -14.46
CA LEU A 137 -23.21 -16.29 -13.16
C LEU A 137 -22.37 -16.86 -12.01
N ARG A 138 -22.01 -18.14 -12.04
CA ARG A 138 -21.10 -18.75 -11.06
C ARG A 138 -19.71 -18.15 -11.10
N LEU A 139 -19.13 -18.00 -12.30
CA LEU A 139 -17.82 -17.35 -12.46
C LEU A 139 -17.83 -15.92 -11.91
N PHE A 140 -18.88 -15.16 -12.22
CA PHE A 140 -19.09 -13.82 -11.70
C PHE A 140 -19.19 -13.76 -10.18
N GLY A 141 -20.07 -14.60 -9.63
CA GLY A 141 -20.24 -14.70 -8.19
C GLY A 141 -18.92 -15.09 -7.50
N GLY A 142 -18.18 -16.03 -8.08
CA GLY A 142 -16.87 -16.44 -7.62
C GLY A 142 -15.89 -15.26 -7.59
N VAL A 143 -15.70 -14.57 -8.72
CA VAL A 143 -14.79 -13.42 -8.78
C VAL A 143 -15.20 -12.33 -7.79
N MET A 144 -16.50 -12.04 -7.66
CA MET A 144 -17.01 -10.99 -6.76
C MET A 144 -16.76 -11.30 -5.28
N VAL A 145 -16.84 -12.56 -4.88
CA VAL A 145 -16.65 -12.95 -3.48
C VAL A 145 -15.18 -13.22 -3.17
N PHE A 146 -14.51 -14.01 -4.00
CA PHE A 146 -13.15 -14.47 -3.68
C PHE A 146 -12.07 -13.41 -3.92
N THR A 147 -12.21 -12.51 -4.91
CA THR A 147 -11.20 -11.47 -5.14
C THR A 147 -11.09 -10.52 -3.95
N PRO A 148 -12.17 -9.91 -3.42
CA PRO A 148 -12.07 -9.09 -2.22
C PRO A 148 -11.55 -9.87 -1.01
N LEU A 149 -11.95 -11.13 -0.85
CA LEU A 149 -11.49 -11.97 0.26
C LEU A 149 -9.99 -12.24 0.20
N ILE A 150 -9.45 -12.57 -0.98
CA ILE A 150 -8.02 -12.79 -1.19
C ILE A 150 -7.26 -11.49 -0.94
N VAL A 151 -7.71 -10.35 -1.49
CA VAL A 151 -7.07 -9.06 -1.28
C VAL A 151 -7.10 -8.64 0.19
N PHE A 152 -8.21 -8.90 0.89
CA PHE A 152 -8.33 -8.68 2.33
C PHE A 152 -7.27 -9.46 3.11
N LEU A 153 -7.17 -10.77 2.87
CA LEU A 153 -6.23 -11.64 3.56
C LEU A 153 -4.78 -11.28 3.25
N LEU A 154 -4.45 -11.02 1.97
CA LEU A 154 -3.11 -10.59 1.58
C LEU A 154 -2.71 -9.27 2.25
N SER A 155 -3.62 -8.30 2.28
CA SER A 155 -3.39 -7.01 2.95
C SER A 155 -3.18 -7.19 4.44
N LEU A 156 -4.04 -7.98 5.10
CA LEU A 156 -3.96 -8.24 6.53
C LEU A 156 -2.66 -8.98 6.90
N LEU A 157 -2.29 -10.01 6.14
CA LEU A 157 -1.04 -10.76 6.33
C LEU A 157 0.18 -9.86 6.14
N THR A 158 0.20 -9.02 5.10
CA THR A 158 1.29 -8.08 4.86
C THR A 158 1.50 -7.15 6.05
N ILE A 159 0.41 -6.59 6.59
CA ILE A 159 0.48 -5.71 7.76
C ILE A 159 0.99 -6.47 8.98
N ARG A 160 0.47 -7.67 9.25
CA ARG A 160 0.88 -8.50 10.40
C ARG A 160 2.33 -8.94 10.30
N ILE A 161 2.81 -9.31 9.11
CA ILE A 161 4.21 -9.63 8.86
C ILE A 161 5.08 -8.40 9.12
N ARG A 162 4.70 -7.23 8.60
CA ARG A 162 5.41 -5.98 8.84
C ARG A 162 5.48 -5.65 10.34
N ASP A 163 4.36 -5.72 11.05
CA ASP A 163 4.30 -5.43 12.49
C ASP A 163 5.14 -6.43 13.29
N ALA A 164 5.22 -7.69 12.85
CA ALA A 164 6.10 -8.70 13.45
C ALA A 164 7.58 -8.44 13.18
N MET A 165 7.93 -7.85 12.02
CA MET A 165 9.31 -7.53 11.63
C MET A 165 9.84 -6.27 12.31
N PHE A 166 9.02 -5.23 12.40
CA PHE A 166 9.45 -3.91 12.86
C PHE A 166 8.88 -3.54 14.25
N GLY A 167 7.88 -4.30 14.75
CA GLY A 167 7.12 -3.97 15.94
C GLY A 167 6.21 -2.77 15.73
N ALA A 168 5.29 -2.52 16.64
CA ALA A 168 4.45 -1.32 16.60
C ALA A 168 5.28 -0.02 16.71
N PHE A 169 6.50 -0.12 17.28
CA PHE A 169 7.45 0.99 17.50
C PHE A 169 8.91 0.58 17.23
N GLY A 170 9.15 -0.41 16.39
CA GLY A 170 10.51 -0.82 16.01
C GLY A 170 11.30 -1.61 17.06
N THR A 171 10.70 -1.98 18.18
CA THR A 171 11.43 -2.47 19.36
C THR A 171 11.58 -4.00 19.48
N THR A 172 10.76 -4.79 18.80
CA THR A 172 10.85 -6.26 18.92
C THR A 172 10.62 -6.98 17.61
N LYS A 173 11.73 -7.46 17.04
CA LYS A 173 11.76 -8.31 15.86
C LYS A 173 11.40 -9.75 16.25
N SER A 174 10.26 -10.26 15.83
CA SER A 174 9.84 -11.62 16.13
C SER A 174 9.80 -12.50 14.88
N TRP A 175 10.95 -13.09 14.53
CA TRP A 175 11.04 -14.00 13.38
C TRP A 175 10.11 -15.21 13.48
N ARG A 176 9.80 -15.68 14.70
CA ARG A 176 8.81 -16.76 14.90
C ARG A 176 7.43 -16.35 14.41
N ARG A 177 7.00 -15.12 14.70
CA ARG A 177 5.70 -14.58 14.24
C ARG A 177 5.71 -14.37 12.72
N VAL A 178 6.81 -13.88 12.16
CA VAL A 178 6.96 -13.72 10.70
C VAL A 178 6.85 -15.08 10.01
N ALA A 179 7.56 -16.11 10.50
CA ALA A 179 7.50 -17.45 9.95
C ALA A 179 6.10 -18.08 10.07
N ALA A 180 5.43 -17.90 11.21
CA ALA A 180 4.06 -18.40 11.42
C ALA A 180 3.05 -17.73 10.46
N LEU A 181 3.14 -16.42 10.26
CA LEU A 181 2.26 -15.69 9.34
C LEU A 181 2.54 -16.03 7.87
N ALA A 182 3.82 -16.18 7.50
CA ALA A 182 4.21 -16.65 6.19
C ALA A 182 3.71 -18.08 5.94
N GLY A 183 3.86 -18.99 6.93
CA GLY A 183 3.30 -20.35 6.87
C GLY A 183 1.79 -20.36 6.74
N LEU A 184 1.07 -19.49 7.46
CA LEU A 184 -0.38 -19.34 7.35
C LEU A 184 -0.79 -18.92 5.92
N SER A 185 -0.01 -18.05 5.26
CA SER A 185 -0.30 -17.65 3.87
C SER A 185 -0.16 -18.82 2.90
N VAL A 186 0.81 -19.72 3.14
CA VAL A 186 1.00 -20.94 2.33
C VAL A 186 -0.22 -21.87 2.41
N LEU A 187 -0.90 -21.91 3.54
CA LEU A 187 -2.09 -22.77 3.71
C LEU A 187 -3.38 -22.07 3.25
N ALA A 188 -3.59 -20.83 3.63
CA ALA A 188 -4.85 -20.12 3.40
C ALA A 188 -5.10 -19.78 1.92
N LEU A 189 -4.07 -19.34 1.19
CA LEU A 189 -4.23 -18.90 -0.20
C LEU A 189 -4.59 -20.02 -1.16
N PRO A 190 -3.95 -21.22 -1.09
CA PRO A 190 -4.35 -22.36 -1.92
C PRO A 190 -5.75 -22.85 -1.62
N LEU A 191 -6.12 -22.87 -0.34
CA LEU A 191 -7.43 -23.30 0.10
C LEU A 191 -8.51 -22.37 -0.46
N LEU A 192 -8.30 -21.06 -0.44
CA LEU A 192 -9.19 -20.11 -1.08
C LEU A 192 -9.19 -20.22 -2.60
N GLY A 193 -8.03 -20.43 -3.20
CA GLY A 193 -7.93 -20.68 -4.64
C GLY A 193 -8.72 -21.92 -5.06
N SER A 194 -8.59 -23.02 -4.34
CA SER A 194 -9.34 -24.25 -4.62
C SER A 194 -10.85 -24.06 -4.44
N LEU A 195 -11.27 -23.38 -3.38
CA LEU A 195 -12.69 -23.04 -3.16
C LEU A 195 -13.23 -22.13 -4.29
N PHE A 196 -12.44 -21.16 -4.74
CA PHE A 196 -12.80 -20.33 -5.88
C PHE A 196 -13.02 -21.17 -7.15
N PHE A 197 -12.09 -22.07 -7.46
CA PHE A 197 -12.20 -22.94 -8.62
C PHE A 197 -13.41 -23.87 -8.52
N GLN A 198 -13.62 -24.51 -7.37
CA GLN A 198 -14.78 -25.39 -7.13
C GLN A 198 -16.10 -24.64 -7.33
N PHE A 199 -16.21 -23.44 -6.76
CA PHE A 199 -17.41 -22.62 -6.88
C PHE A 199 -17.64 -22.13 -8.31
N SER A 200 -16.58 -21.69 -8.99
CA SER A 200 -16.67 -21.06 -10.31
C SER A 200 -16.87 -22.06 -11.45
N LEU A 201 -16.25 -23.22 -11.39
CA LEU A 201 -16.29 -24.22 -12.47
C LEU A 201 -17.36 -25.30 -12.23
N GLY A 202 -17.85 -25.45 -11.01
CA GLY A 202 -18.95 -26.36 -10.69
C GLY A 202 -18.63 -27.84 -10.81
N ASN A 203 -17.37 -28.23 -11.03
CA ASN A 203 -16.93 -29.61 -11.18
C ASN A 203 -15.64 -29.87 -10.40
N LEU A 204 -15.75 -30.69 -9.37
CA LEU A 204 -14.62 -31.18 -8.59
C LEU A 204 -13.73 -32.14 -9.40
N ASP A 205 -14.33 -32.93 -10.30
CA ASP A 205 -13.66 -34.00 -11.06
C ASP A 205 -12.62 -33.44 -12.05
N VAL A 206 -12.88 -32.28 -12.67
CA VAL A 206 -11.94 -31.60 -13.57
C VAL A 206 -10.70 -31.09 -12.83
N ILE A 207 -10.87 -30.74 -11.56
CA ILE A 207 -9.75 -30.26 -10.74
C ILE A 207 -8.86 -31.43 -10.31
N ALA A 208 -9.45 -32.57 -9.97
CA ALA A 208 -8.69 -33.75 -9.60
C ALA A 208 -7.76 -34.22 -10.74
N ASP A 209 -8.25 -34.21 -11.97
CA ASP A 209 -7.47 -34.58 -13.16
C ASP A 209 -6.41 -33.51 -13.52
N GLN A 210 -6.71 -32.21 -13.36
CA GLN A 210 -5.75 -31.14 -13.63
C GLN A 210 -4.67 -30.99 -12.54
N VAL A 211 -5.03 -31.20 -11.28
CA VAL A 211 -4.08 -31.15 -10.15
C VAL A 211 -3.11 -32.34 -10.18
N ALA A 212 -3.49 -33.44 -10.78
CA ALA A 212 -2.65 -34.63 -10.91
C ALA A 212 -1.53 -34.52 -11.96
N THR A 213 -1.50 -33.47 -12.79
CA THR A 213 -0.41 -33.32 -13.75
C THR A 213 0.86 -32.76 -13.09
N PRO A 214 2.06 -33.28 -13.40
CA PRO A 214 3.33 -32.79 -12.82
C PRO A 214 3.54 -31.28 -13.01
N THR A 215 3.09 -30.72 -14.12
CA THR A 215 3.17 -29.29 -14.45
C THR A 215 2.28 -28.43 -13.54
N SER A 216 1.10 -28.90 -13.18
CA SER A 216 0.19 -28.16 -12.27
C SER A 216 0.69 -28.22 -10.82
N LEU A 217 1.29 -29.32 -10.40
CA LEU A 217 1.92 -29.45 -9.08
C LEU A 217 3.13 -28.50 -8.94
N VAL A 218 3.98 -28.41 -9.97
CA VAL A 218 5.11 -27.48 -9.98
C VAL A 218 4.63 -26.03 -9.99
N ALA A 219 3.64 -25.68 -10.82
CA ALA A 219 3.09 -24.33 -10.86
C ALA A 219 2.44 -23.93 -9.53
N SER A 220 1.73 -24.85 -8.90
CA SER A 220 1.14 -24.65 -7.57
C SER A 220 2.21 -24.48 -6.50
N ALA A 221 3.24 -25.35 -6.48
CA ALA A 221 4.33 -25.28 -5.53
C ALA A 221 5.11 -23.95 -5.65
N VAL A 222 5.39 -23.51 -6.88
CA VAL A 222 6.02 -22.20 -7.14
C VAL A 222 5.12 -21.07 -6.62
N GLY A 223 3.83 -21.08 -6.89
CA GLY A 223 2.88 -20.09 -6.37
C GLY A 223 2.86 -20.05 -4.84
N TYR A 224 2.89 -21.21 -4.19
CA TYR A 224 2.87 -21.32 -2.72
C TYR A 224 4.14 -20.78 -2.06
N LEU A 225 5.29 -20.85 -2.73
CA LEU A 225 6.55 -20.31 -2.23
C LEU A 225 6.73 -18.83 -2.58
N VAL A 226 6.35 -18.43 -3.80
CA VAL A 226 6.55 -17.07 -4.30
C VAL A 226 5.72 -16.06 -3.50
N VAL A 227 4.47 -16.37 -3.17
CA VAL A 227 3.59 -15.41 -2.46
C VAL A 227 4.11 -15.07 -1.06
N PRO A 228 4.44 -16.02 -0.17
CA PRO A 228 5.00 -15.70 1.14
C PRO A 228 6.32 -14.93 1.07
N VAL A 229 7.22 -15.33 0.14
CA VAL A 229 8.47 -14.61 -0.08
C VAL A 229 8.20 -13.18 -0.52
N TYR A 230 7.29 -12.99 -1.47
CA TYR A 230 6.88 -11.66 -1.92
C TYR A 230 6.32 -10.81 -0.78
N LEU A 231 5.43 -11.36 0.06
CA LEU A 231 4.84 -10.67 1.21
C LEU A 231 5.92 -10.22 2.22
N VAL A 232 6.88 -11.10 2.51
CA VAL A 232 7.99 -10.79 3.42
C VAL A 232 8.89 -9.72 2.81
N CYS A 233 9.28 -9.85 1.54
CA CYS A 233 10.10 -8.87 0.84
C CYS A 233 9.41 -7.51 0.74
N PHE A 234 8.10 -7.49 0.45
CA PHE A 234 7.31 -6.27 0.38
C PHE A 234 7.21 -5.58 1.74
N ALA A 235 6.91 -6.35 2.80
CA ALA A 235 6.87 -5.84 4.16
C ALA A 235 8.24 -5.27 4.60
N TRP A 236 9.32 -5.96 4.25
CA TRP A 236 10.69 -5.49 4.51
C TRP A 236 10.99 -4.16 3.83
N LYS A 237 10.64 -4.05 2.55
CA LYS A 237 10.91 -2.83 1.76
C LYS A 237 10.07 -1.63 2.21
N ALA A 238 8.83 -1.87 2.67
CA ALA A 238 7.91 -0.81 3.09
C ALA A 238 8.20 -0.29 4.52
N GLY A 239 8.79 -1.12 5.39
CA GLY A 239 8.95 -0.82 6.82
C GLY A 239 9.77 0.42 7.16
N PRO A 240 11.01 0.58 6.65
CA PRO A 240 11.89 1.68 7.05
C PRO A 240 11.34 3.07 6.71
N GLY A 241 10.69 3.21 5.56
CA GLY A 241 10.10 4.49 5.14
C GLY A 241 8.91 4.92 6.00
N GLN A 242 8.16 3.97 6.55
CA GLN A 242 7.01 4.27 7.40
C GLN A 242 7.40 4.75 8.79
N ILE A 243 8.49 4.25 9.37
CA ILE A 243 8.95 4.70 10.70
C ILE A 243 9.28 6.19 10.66
N ARG A 244 10.05 6.63 9.67
CA ARG A 244 10.38 8.05 9.48
C ARG A 244 9.13 8.89 9.20
N TYR A 245 8.20 8.37 8.42
CA TYR A 245 6.95 9.07 8.14
C TYR A 245 6.10 9.29 9.40
N VAL A 246 6.06 8.31 10.31
CA VAL A 246 5.31 8.41 11.59
C VAL A 246 5.89 9.51 12.47
N GLU A 247 7.22 9.67 12.51
CA GLU A 247 7.87 10.74 13.28
C GLU A 247 7.41 12.13 12.82
N TRP A 248 7.39 12.38 11.50
CA TRP A 248 6.90 13.64 10.94
C TRP A 248 5.38 13.82 11.11
N ALA A 249 4.62 12.74 10.97
CA ALA A 249 3.16 12.77 11.09
C ALA A 249 2.68 13.03 12.54
N SER A 250 3.52 12.72 13.54
CA SER A 250 3.22 12.96 14.96
C SER A 250 3.47 14.39 15.42
N LEU A 251 4.09 15.24 14.57
CA LEU A 251 4.33 16.63 14.93
C LEU A 251 3.01 17.41 15.00
N ASP A 252 2.79 18.03 16.14
CA ASP A 252 1.73 19.02 16.31
C ASP A 252 2.19 20.33 15.66
N ILE A 253 1.57 20.70 14.53
CA ILE A 253 1.90 21.92 13.80
C ILE A 253 1.05 23.11 14.23
N GLY A 254 0.16 22.94 15.23
CA GLY A 254 -0.78 23.98 15.67
C GLY A 254 -1.57 24.51 14.47
N ALA A 255 -2.87 24.25 14.42
CA ALA A 255 -3.75 24.82 13.39
C ALA A 255 -3.89 26.31 13.57
#